data_35db5a31ca60920eb7b22ef03c90e595
#
_entry.id   35db5a31ca60920eb7b22ef03c90e595
#
_cell.length_a   1.000
_cell.length_b   1.000
_cell.length_c   1.000
_cell.angle_alpha   90.00
_cell.angle_beta   90.00
_cell.angle_gamma   90.00
#
_symmetry.space_group_name_H-M   'P 1'
#
loop_
_entity.id
_entity.type
_entity.pdbx_description
1 polymer ?
#
loop_
_entity_poly.entity_id
_entity_poly.type
_entity_poly.pdbx_seq_one_letter_code
_entity_poly.pdbx_strand_id
1 'polypeptide(L)'
;MMNKKMKILLAMGAMAAVVLASGCGGDAKSGESVAKSGSGIPKVIRVGSETTFPPFEFTKDDKYVGFDLDLADAVIKQMGSQMEFKSMGFDALIPAVQSGQIDLIAAGLDATPERE
;
A
#
# COMPACT_ATOMS: atom_id res chain seq x y z
N MET A 1 34.11 35.58 -12.61
CA MET A 1 35.57 35.36 -12.78
C MET A 1 35.88 33.89 -12.75
N MET A 2 36.27 33.37 -13.89
CA MET A 2 36.67 31.98 -14.13
C MET A 2 38.09 31.72 -13.57
N ASN A 3 38.30 30.53 -13.04
CA ASN A 3 39.58 29.84 -13.07
C ASN A 3 39.30 28.34 -12.99
N LYS A 4 39.40 27.64 -14.05
CA LYS A 4 40.48 27.06 -14.87
C LYS A 4 41.60 26.40 -14.04
N LYS A 5 41.61 25.09 -14.09
CA LYS A 5 42.69 24.13 -14.41
C LYS A 5 42.33 22.79 -13.78
N MET A 6 41.75 21.81 -14.43
CA MET A 6 42.25 20.92 -15.46
C MET A 6 43.65 20.29 -15.21
N LYS A 7 43.67 18.99 -14.98
CA LYS A 7 44.61 17.98 -15.54
C LYS A 7 44.27 16.60 -14.96
N ILE A 8 43.62 15.78 -15.69
CA ILE A 8 44.02 14.56 -16.41
C ILE A 8 45.28 13.89 -15.85
N LEU A 9 45.11 12.66 -15.35
CA LEU A 9 46.12 11.60 -15.50
C LEU A 9 45.43 10.23 -15.61
N LEU A 10 45.62 9.65 -16.77
CA LEU A 10 45.36 8.26 -17.10
C LEU A 10 46.31 7.34 -16.29
N ALA A 11 45.83 6.21 -15.85
CA ALA A 11 46.62 5.00 -15.75
C ALA A 11 45.73 3.78 -15.97
N MET A 12 46.09 3.04 -16.98
CA MET A 12 45.59 1.77 -17.46
C MET A 12 45.79 0.65 -16.44
N GLY A 13 44.83 -0.27 -16.40
CA GLY A 13 45.00 -1.56 -15.74
C GLY A 13 43.88 -2.50 -16.16
N ALA A 14 44.11 -3.21 -17.26
CA ALA A 14 43.25 -4.26 -17.76
C ALA A 14 43.39 -5.51 -16.88
N MET A 15 42.29 -6.18 -16.55
CA MET A 15 42.24 -7.64 -16.56
C MET A 15 40.79 -8.14 -16.61
N ALA A 16 40.57 -8.94 -17.60
CA ALA A 16 39.30 -9.59 -17.92
C ALA A 16 39.01 -10.75 -16.96
N ALA A 17 37.76 -10.93 -16.60
CA ALA A 17 37.21 -12.23 -16.30
C ALA A 17 35.77 -12.27 -16.81
N VAL A 18 35.62 -12.90 -17.95
CA VAL A 18 34.33 -13.31 -18.52
C VAL A 18 33.81 -14.50 -17.73
N VAL A 19 32.66 -14.39 -17.12
CA VAL A 19 31.83 -15.54 -16.75
C VAL A 19 30.51 -15.40 -17.44
N LEU A 20 30.34 -16.15 -18.51
CA LEU A 20 29.09 -16.45 -19.16
C LEU A 20 28.28 -17.37 -18.25
N ALA A 21 27.14 -16.90 -17.82
CA ALA A 21 26.03 -17.74 -17.41
C ALA A 21 24.79 -17.24 -18.09
N SER A 22 24.46 -17.89 -19.19
CA SER A 22 23.18 -17.81 -19.88
C SER A 22 22.07 -18.36 -19.00
N GLY A 23 21.02 -17.57 -18.83
CA GLY A 23 19.78 -17.99 -18.21
C GLY A 23 18.62 -17.18 -18.79
N CYS A 24 17.88 -17.82 -19.67
CA CYS A 24 16.64 -17.40 -20.31
C CYS A 24 15.70 -16.60 -19.39
N GLY A 25 15.16 -15.46 -19.83
CA GLY A 25 13.96 -15.47 -20.66
C GLY A 25 12.71 -15.38 -19.81
N GLY A 26 12.05 -14.22 -19.81
CA GLY A 26 10.75 -14.06 -19.23
C GLY A 26 10.44 -12.58 -18.96
N ASP A 27 10.07 -11.86 -19.99
CA ASP A 27 9.36 -10.60 -19.85
C ASP A 27 8.02 -10.85 -19.15
N ALA A 28 7.96 -10.56 -17.88
CA ALA A 28 6.73 -10.34 -17.16
C ALA A 28 6.86 -8.97 -16.51
N LYS A 29 6.29 -7.99 -17.14
CA LYS A 29 6.01 -6.68 -16.59
C LYS A 29 4.96 -6.85 -15.51
N SER A 30 5.39 -7.39 -14.42
CA SER A 30 4.64 -7.54 -13.18
C SER A 30 4.75 -6.23 -12.42
N GLY A 31 3.58 -5.70 -12.10
CA GLY A 31 3.43 -4.52 -11.28
C GLY A 31 4.31 -4.58 -10.05
N GLU A 32 4.82 -3.46 -9.70
CA GLU A 32 5.64 -3.17 -8.54
C GLU A 32 4.90 -3.60 -7.28
N SER A 33 5.04 -4.87 -6.97
CA SER A 33 4.76 -5.42 -5.67
C SER A 33 5.80 -4.80 -4.74
N VAL A 34 5.39 -3.80 -4.00
CA VAL A 34 6.14 -3.30 -2.86
C VAL A 34 6.20 -4.42 -1.84
N ALA A 35 7.12 -5.33 -2.03
CA ALA A 35 7.55 -6.24 -1.00
C ALA A 35 8.23 -5.40 0.09
N LYS A 36 7.46 -4.89 1.01
CA LYS A 36 7.96 -4.33 2.24
C LYS A 36 8.45 -5.46 3.11
N SER A 37 9.68 -5.84 2.91
CA SER A 37 10.49 -6.46 3.96
C SER A 37 10.81 -5.38 4.99
N GLY A 38 9.97 -5.28 5.99
CA GLY A 38 10.15 -4.43 7.15
C GLY A 38 9.07 -4.82 8.14
N SER A 39 9.45 -5.41 9.25
CA SER A 39 8.59 -5.74 10.37
C SER A 39 8.08 -4.46 11.04
N GLY A 40 7.16 -3.76 10.40
CA GLY A 40 6.57 -2.55 10.93
C GLY A 40 5.15 -2.37 10.42
N ILE A 41 4.23 -2.12 11.34
CA ILE A 41 2.88 -1.69 11.02
C ILE A 41 2.96 -0.38 10.21
N PRO A 42 2.23 -0.23 9.10
CA PRO A 42 2.21 1.00 8.33
C PRO A 42 1.80 2.20 9.19
N LYS A 43 2.40 3.36 8.96
CA LYS A 43 2.01 4.59 9.69
C LYS A 43 0.59 5.05 9.37
N VAL A 44 0.09 4.71 8.19
CA VAL A 44 -1.25 5.02 7.72
C VAL A 44 -1.90 3.73 7.25
N ILE A 45 -3.12 3.47 7.71
CA ILE A 45 -3.96 2.35 7.29
C ILE A 45 -5.18 2.93 6.59
N ARG A 46 -5.35 2.54 5.32
CA ARG A 46 -6.47 2.99 4.49
C ARG A 46 -7.65 2.07 4.72
N VAL A 47 -8.73 2.63 5.25
CA VAL A 47 -9.96 1.90 5.59
C VAL A 47 -11.06 2.24 4.60
N GLY A 48 -11.58 1.23 3.91
CA GLY A 48 -12.74 1.35 3.03
C GLY A 48 -14.03 0.99 3.76
N SER A 49 -15.09 1.74 3.49
CA SER A 49 -16.42 1.47 4.03
C SER A 49 -17.51 2.01 3.09
N GLU A 50 -18.67 1.39 3.13
CA GLU A 50 -19.90 1.95 2.59
C GLU A 50 -20.65 2.69 3.72
N THR A 51 -21.05 3.95 3.48
CA THR A 51 -21.56 4.82 4.54
C THR A 51 -23.07 5.01 4.47
N THR A 52 -23.80 3.89 4.34
CA THR A 52 -25.27 3.86 4.25
C THR A 52 -25.93 2.89 5.24
N PHE A 53 -25.18 2.34 6.20
CA PHE A 53 -25.65 1.29 7.11
C PHE A 53 -25.64 1.70 8.59
N PRO A 54 -26.56 2.59 9.05
CA PRO A 54 -26.64 2.96 10.45
C PRO A 54 -27.10 1.77 11.32
N PRO A 55 -26.59 1.60 12.55
CA PRO A 55 -25.68 2.49 13.26
C PRO A 55 -24.18 2.16 13.06
N PHE A 56 -23.85 1.27 12.15
CA PHE A 56 -22.48 0.74 12.01
C PHE A 56 -21.56 1.68 11.24
N GLU A 57 -21.96 2.10 10.03
CA GLU A 57 -21.27 3.08 9.22
C GLU A 57 -22.26 3.91 8.39
N PHE A 58 -22.26 5.21 8.59
CA PHE A 58 -23.19 6.09 7.89
C PHE A 58 -22.70 7.54 7.83
N THR A 59 -23.33 8.32 6.98
CA THR A 59 -23.09 9.76 6.88
C THR A 59 -24.11 10.51 7.72
N LYS A 60 -23.63 11.39 8.61
CA LYS A 60 -24.42 12.30 9.42
C LYS A 60 -23.76 13.66 9.45
N ASP A 61 -24.52 14.71 9.11
CA ASP A 61 -24.02 16.10 9.10
C ASP A 61 -22.70 16.25 8.33
N ASP A 62 -22.65 15.66 7.13
CA ASP A 62 -21.47 15.61 6.25
C ASP A 62 -20.22 14.95 6.85
N LYS A 63 -20.41 14.14 7.88
CA LYS A 63 -19.35 13.36 8.52
C LYS A 63 -19.65 11.88 8.45
N TYR A 64 -18.58 11.11 8.31
CA TYR A 64 -18.65 9.66 8.43
C TYR A 64 -18.59 9.27 9.89
N VAL A 65 -19.60 8.52 10.35
CA VAL A 65 -19.76 8.13 11.74
C VAL A 65 -20.31 6.70 11.84
N GLY A 66 -20.15 6.09 12.99
CA GLY A 66 -20.74 4.79 13.30
C GLY A 66 -19.81 3.87 14.06
N PHE A 67 -20.36 2.79 14.57
CA PHE A 67 -19.64 1.85 15.43
C PHE A 67 -18.40 1.25 14.76
N ASP A 68 -18.54 0.81 13.51
CA ASP A 68 -17.45 0.15 12.77
C ASP A 68 -16.28 1.12 12.52
N LEU A 69 -16.59 2.39 12.26
CA LEU A 69 -15.57 3.42 12.04
C LEU A 69 -14.86 3.79 13.34
N ASP A 70 -15.60 3.92 14.43
CA ASP A 70 -15.04 4.21 15.75
C ASP A 70 -14.16 3.07 16.23
N LEU A 71 -14.59 1.82 16.01
CA LEU A 71 -13.83 0.63 16.35
C LEU A 71 -12.54 0.54 15.52
N ALA A 72 -12.64 0.71 14.22
CA ALA A 72 -11.47 0.68 13.33
C ALA A 72 -10.44 1.75 13.72
N ASP A 73 -10.89 2.98 13.97
CA ASP A 73 -10.01 4.08 14.39
C ASP A 73 -9.32 3.79 15.73
N ALA A 74 -10.07 3.26 16.71
CA ALA A 74 -9.52 2.90 18.01
C ALA A 74 -8.45 1.80 17.91
N VAL A 75 -8.70 0.75 17.12
CA VAL A 75 -7.73 -0.33 16.88
C VAL A 75 -6.49 0.20 16.17
N ILE A 76 -6.66 0.98 15.10
CA ILE A 76 -5.56 1.53 14.32
C ILE A 76 -4.69 2.47 15.17
N LYS A 77 -5.28 3.28 16.03
CA LYS A 77 -4.56 4.12 17.00
C LYS A 77 -3.75 3.29 18.00
N GLN A 78 -4.32 2.19 18.50
CA GLN A 78 -3.60 1.26 19.39
C GLN A 78 -2.40 0.61 18.68
N MET A 79 -2.47 0.42 17.39
CA MET A 79 -1.36 -0.07 16.58
C MET A 79 -0.27 1.00 16.33
N GLY A 80 -0.46 2.23 16.79
CA GLY A 80 0.45 3.36 16.56
C GLY A 80 0.35 3.94 15.14
N SER A 81 -0.77 3.70 14.47
CA SER A 81 -1.04 4.14 13.10
C SER A 81 -2.15 5.22 13.05
N GLN A 82 -2.34 5.79 11.88
CA GLN A 82 -3.43 6.73 11.60
C GLN A 82 -4.37 6.12 10.57
N MET A 83 -5.67 6.35 10.74
CA MET A 83 -6.68 5.93 9.79
C MET A 83 -6.81 6.95 8.65
N GLU A 84 -6.74 6.48 7.41
CA GLU A 84 -7.19 7.19 6.22
C GLU A 84 -8.49 6.54 5.74
N PHE A 85 -9.60 7.27 5.86
CA PHE A 85 -10.92 6.74 5.52
C PHE A 85 -11.27 6.97 4.05
N LYS A 86 -11.85 5.94 3.40
CA LYS A 86 -12.34 5.99 2.02
C LYS A 86 -13.75 5.45 1.94
N SER A 87 -14.72 6.33 1.64
CA SER A 87 -16.08 5.91 1.33
C SER A 87 -16.15 5.39 -0.10
N MET A 88 -16.77 4.21 -0.28
CA MET A 88 -16.99 3.60 -1.59
C MET A 88 -18.20 2.65 -1.54
N GLY A 89 -18.72 2.27 -2.70
CA GLY A 89 -19.83 1.31 -2.77
C GLY A 89 -19.41 -0.07 -2.26
N PHE A 90 -20.35 -0.79 -1.65
CA PHE A 90 -20.11 -2.09 -1.01
C PHE A 90 -19.42 -3.09 -1.95
N ASP A 91 -19.88 -3.18 -3.21
CA ASP A 91 -19.33 -4.10 -4.21
C ASP A 91 -17.89 -3.75 -4.62
N ALA A 92 -17.43 -2.54 -4.34
CA ALA A 92 -16.07 -2.10 -4.65
C ALA A 92 -15.07 -2.43 -3.54
N LEU A 93 -15.52 -2.76 -2.33
CA LEU A 93 -14.66 -2.96 -1.16
C LEU A 93 -13.70 -4.13 -1.32
N ILE A 94 -14.20 -5.30 -1.73
CA ILE A 94 -13.38 -6.49 -1.92
C ILE A 94 -12.34 -6.29 -3.05
N PRO A 95 -12.73 -5.83 -4.26
CA PRO A 95 -11.74 -5.48 -5.27
C PRO A 95 -10.71 -4.45 -4.83
N ALA A 96 -11.11 -3.45 -4.03
CA ALA A 96 -10.21 -2.42 -3.55
C ALA A 96 -9.15 -2.95 -2.57
N VAL A 97 -9.51 -3.85 -1.66
CA VAL A 97 -8.53 -4.47 -0.76
C VAL A 97 -7.62 -5.46 -1.50
N GLN A 98 -8.15 -6.22 -2.44
CA GLN A 98 -7.37 -7.14 -3.27
C GLN A 98 -6.34 -6.42 -4.16
N SER A 99 -6.69 -5.25 -4.67
CA SER A 99 -5.80 -4.44 -5.49
C SER A 99 -4.85 -3.54 -4.68
N GLY A 100 -4.98 -3.52 -3.36
CA GLY A 100 -4.16 -2.67 -2.50
C GLY A 100 -4.53 -1.19 -2.52
N GLN A 101 -5.73 -0.83 -2.96
CA GLN A 101 -6.25 0.55 -2.86
C GLN A 101 -6.60 0.91 -1.42
N ILE A 102 -7.08 -0.07 -0.66
CA ILE A 102 -7.33 0.01 0.78
C ILE A 102 -6.63 -1.17 1.47
N ASP A 103 -6.42 -1.05 2.76
CA ASP A 103 -5.72 -2.06 3.58
C ASP A 103 -6.69 -2.82 4.49
N LEU A 104 -7.85 -2.25 4.78
CA LEU A 104 -8.86 -2.79 5.68
C LEU A 104 -10.26 -2.40 5.20
N ILE A 105 -11.22 -3.29 5.41
CA ILE A 105 -12.64 -3.02 5.21
C ILE A 105 -13.33 -2.96 6.58
N ALA A 106 -14.11 -1.92 6.82
CA ALA A 106 -14.99 -1.78 7.97
C ALA A 106 -16.40 -1.45 7.44
N ALA A 107 -17.24 -2.46 7.24
CA ALA A 107 -18.52 -2.34 6.56
C ALA A 107 -19.51 -3.47 6.89
N GLY A 108 -19.55 -3.93 8.14
CA GLY A 108 -20.46 -5.00 8.55
C GLY A 108 -20.34 -6.29 7.72
N LEU A 109 -19.12 -6.61 7.26
CA LEU A 109 -18.90 -7.75 6.38
C LEU A 109 -18.98 -9.09 7.14
N ASP A 110 -19.87 -9.97 6.69
CA ASP A 110 -19.91 -11.36 7.16
C ASP A 110 -18.86 -12.22 6.43
N ALA A 111 -18.36 -13.21 7.14
CA ALA A 111 -17.57 -14.28 6.53
C ALA A 111 -18.51 -15.19 5.73
N THR A 112 -18.28 -15.27 4.43
CA THR A 112 -18.99 -16.19 3.54
C THR A 112 -18.01 -17.05 2.76
N PRO A 113 -18.42 -18.25 2.27
CA PRO A 113 -17.52 -19.10 1.49
C PRO A 113 -16.92 -18.41 0.26
N GLU A 114 -17.62 -17.43 -0.31
CA GLU A 114 -17.15 -16.68 -1.48
C GLU A 114 -16.12 -15.61 -1.12
N ARG A 115 -15.96 -15.29 0.19
CA ARG A 115 -15.04 -14.27 0.70
C ARG A 115 -13.83 -14.86 1.42
N GLU A 116 -13.83 -16.17 1.65
CA GLU A 116 -12.71 -16.94 2.22
C GLU A 116 -11.71 -17.45 1.14
#